data_1137b4823c084225615481bd3bf7d84b
#
_entry.id   1137b4823c084225615481bd3bf7d84b
#
_cell.length_a   1.000
_cell.length_b   1.000
_cell.length_c   1.000
_cell.angle_alpha   90.00
_cell.angle_beta   90.00
_cell.angle_gamma   90.00
#
_symmetry.space_group_name_H-M   'P 1'
#
loop_
_entity.id
_entity.type
_entity.pdbx_description
1 polymer ?
#
loop_
_entity_poly.entity_id
_entity_poly.type
_entity_poly.pdbx_seq_one_letter_code
_entity_poly.pdbx_strand_id
1 'polypeptide(L)'
;MAEGDSFSLQAPDVRQQPVSVTRQMAASLPNLRAIAEQNGLKIHHLGAGYPHPEITDPRGYIAHREAYYLWRQQQEGVNDPAQVSEFLREAYSYTDTLGPRGVRESFARVYGNDWKLRLNPDRLIPTVGASGGISLVCSVFERPGKPVAYITDAPTYAGFLARATLNQGTAIFSVEMDTEGPNIDAFRAQIRAARAAGYFVPCYYSVPDGHNPAGFSFSQRRREAVLKVAKEEGILILEDGPYLYINYAQPNERATPFLSLDSRQTIHLFSASKIGLPGPRVAFVYTDAVLAIGDGRQVPLADLLLTEASSDLLFQNPEALRGFEALLHDAPVAAADGSTKGQPFRLRQSLWDVAEPKLGIYRENRAIMMDGFEKYLGQYSEYFAWTTPQAGFFSVFTFLGERVTTDDAFISRLVSEHGVVAIPLYAFYPPDARKRRPRAGMDQLRLSFCFTESTGKQRVRDMTESVRAFCHAARIEAGLPGLA
;
A
#
# COMPACT_ATOMS: atom_id res chain seq x y z
N MET A 1 20.11 -10.12 -44.71
CA MET A 1 20.91 -10.30 -43.47
C MET A 1 20.44 -11.61 -42.89
N ALA A 2 21.31 -12.61 -42.76
CA ALA A 2 20.96 -13.90 -42.18
C ALA A 2 20.46 -13.67 -40.74
N GLU A 3 19.32 -14.26 -40.37
CA GLU A 3 18.89 -14.38 -38.99
C GLU A 3 20.01 -15.10 -38.23
N GLY A 4 20.76 -14.32 -37.42
CA GLY A 4 21.81 -14.91 -36.59
C GLY A 4 21.15 -15.84 -35.59
N ASP A 5 21.71 -17.04 -35.42
CA ASP A 5 21.30 -17.99 -34.39
C ASP A 5 21.23 -17.27 -33.05
N SER A 6 20.02 -17.01 -32.55
CA SER A 6 19.80 -16.43 -31.25
C SER A 6 20.22 -17.47 -30.22
N PHE A 7 21.22 -17.13 -29.38
CA PHE A 7 21.60 -17.99 -28.26
C PHE A 7 20.37 -18.21 -27.37
N SER A 8 20.04 -19.46 -27.09
CA SER A 8 18.94 -19.84 -26.19
C SER A 8 19.47 -20.74 -25.07
N LEU A 9 19.44 -20.24 -23.84
CA LEU A 9 19.74 -21.04 -22.65
C LEU A 9 18.57 -21.94 -22.32
N GLN A 10 18.82 -23.23 -22.19
CA GLN A 10 17.81 -24.19 -21.73
C GLN A 10 17.62 -24.06 -20.22
N ALA A 11 16.45 -23.64 -19.77
CA ALA A 11 16.06 -23.44 -18.39
C ALA A 11 14.66 -24.02 -18.11
N PRO A 12 14.49 -25.35 -18.14
CA PRO A 12 13.17 -26.00 -18.13
C PRO A 12 12.35 -25.75 -16.87
N ASP A 13 13.02 -25.42 -15.76
CA ASP A 13 12.36 -25.14 -14.48
C ASP A 13 12.03 -23.66 -14.26
N VAL A 14 12.51 -22.78 -15.14
CA VAL A 14 12.16 -21.37 -15.10
C VAL A 14 10.77 -21.15 -15.71
N ARG A 15 9.89 -20.53 -14.98
CA ARG A 15 8.53 -20.24 -15.44
C ARG A 15 8.24 -18.75 -15.39
N GLN A 16 7.55 -18.27 -16.41
CA GLN A 16 7.02 -16.92 -16.42
C GLN A 16 5.87 -16.82 -15.43
N GLN A 17 5.99 -15.91 -14.46
CA GLN A 17 4.94 -15.58 -13.52
C GLN A 17 4.08 -14.43 -14.04
N PRO A 18 2.76 -14.41 -13.77
CA PRO A 18 1.90 -13.32 -14.16
C PRO A 18 2.24 -12.04 -13.37
N VAL A 19 2.22 -10.92 -14.04
CA VAL A 19 2.32 -9.61 -13.40
C VAL A 19 1.03 -9.34 -12.63
N SER A 20 1.11 -8.66 -11.47
CA SER A 20 -0.09 -8.32 -10.70
C SER A 20 -1.08 -7.49 -11.51
N VAL A 21 -2.39 -7.69 -11.30
CA VAL A 21 -3.47 -7.01 -12.03
C VAL A 21 -3.33 -5.49 -12.04
N THR A 22 -2.87 -4.90 -10.94
CA THR A 22 -2.66 -3.44 -10.85
C THR A 22 -1.52 -2.96 -11.75
N ARG A 23 -0.51 -3.79 -12.01
CA ARG A 23 0.59 -3.49 -12.92
C ARG A 23 0.20 -3.73 -14.37
N GLN A 24 -0.56 -4.79 -14.63
CA GLN A 24 -1.14 -5.05 -15.96
C GLN A 24 -2.03 -3.87 -16.39
N MET A 25 -2.92 -3.42 -15.51
CA MET A 25 -3.78 -2.26 -15.78
C MET A 25 -2.98 -0.99 -16.06
N ALA A 26 -1.94 -0.71 -15.26
CA ALA A 26 -1.08 0.45 -15.49
C ALA A 26 -0.35 0.38 -16.84
N ALA A 27 0.12 -0.79 -17.24
CA ALA A 27 0.77 -1.02 -18.53
C ALA A 27 -0.21 -0.93 -19.73
N SER A 28 -1.48 -1.31 -19.52
CA SER A 28 -2.52 -1.26 -20.55
C SER A 28 -3.12 0.13 -20.76
N LEU A 29 -2.93 1.05 -19.80
CA LEU A 29 -3.60 2.37 -19.82
C LEU A 29 -3.38 3.18 -21.11
N PRO A 30 -2.17 3.23 -21.73
CA PRO A 30 -1.99 3.91 -23.01
C PRO A 30 -2.87 3.34 -24.14
N ASN A 31 -2.96 2.02 -24.22
CA ASN A 31 -3.80 1.35 -25.23
C ASN A 31 -5.30 1.59 -24.96
N LEU A 32 -5.71 1.54 -23.70
CA LEU A 32 -7.10 1.83 -23.31
C LEU A 32 -7.49 3.28 -23.65
N ARG A 33 -6.58 4.24 -23.48
CA ARG A 33 -6.78 5.62 -23.92
C ARG A 33 -6.97 5.72 -25.43
N ALA A 34 -6.08 5.08 -26.20
CA ALA A 34 -6.18 5.08 -27.66
C ALA A 34 -7.53 4.50 -28.14
N ILE A 35 -8.02 3.44 -27.51
CA ILE A 35 -9.34 2.85 -27.82
C ILE A 35 -10.47 3.84 -27.55
N ALA A 36 -10.48 4.47 -26.37
CA ALA A 36 -11.51 5.45 -26.03
C ALA A 36 -11.48 6.67 -26.95
N GLU A 37 -10.30 7.21 -27.26
CA GLU A 37 -10.12 8.35 -28.18
C GLU A 37 -10.61 8.02 -29.59
N GLN A 38 -10.34 6.82 -30.11
CA GLN A 38 -10.86 6.36 -31.39
C GLN A 38 -12.39 6.32 -31.42
N ASN A 39 -13.02 6.06 -30.27
CA ASN A 39 -14.49 6.06 -30.12
C ASN A 39 -15.05 7.44 -29.71
N GLY A 40 -14.22 8.49 -29.71
CA GLY A 40 -14.66 9.86 -29.33
C GLY A 40 -14.97 10.03 -27.84
N LEU A 41 -14.45 9.14 -26.98
CA LEU A 41 -14.71 9.12 -25.55
C LEU A 41 -13.55 9.72 -24.76
N LYS A 42 -13.88 10.44 -23.68
CA LYS A 42 -12.93 10.86 -22.65
C LYS A 42 -12.66 9.67 -21.71
N ILE A 43 -11.40 9.49 -21.30
CA ILE A 43 -11.05 8.48 -20.28
C ILE A 43 -11.36 9.02 -18.87
N HIS A 44 -12.06 8.19 -18.10
CA HIS A 44 -12.38 8.36 -16.69
C HIS A 44 -11.66 7.28 -15.87
N HIS A 45 -10.47 7.62 -15.31
CA HIS A 45 -9.60 6.63 -14.68
C HIS A 45 -9.93 6.42 -13.20
N LEU A 46 -10.90 5.57 -12.89
CA LEU A 46 -11.29 5.15 -11.54
C LEU A 46 -10.58 3.88 -11.03
N GLY A 47 -9.57 3.38 -11.76
CA GLY A 47 -8.78 2.19 -11.38
C GLY A 47 -7.45 2.51 -10.69
N ALA A 48 -7.07 3.78 -10.52
CA ALA A 48 -5.78 4.19 -9.98
C ALA A 48 -5.56 3.73 -8.52
N GLY A 49 -4.30 3.50 -8.15
CA GLY A 49 -3.92 3.11 -6.77
C GLY A 49 -2.70 3.89 -6.27
N TYR A 50 -2.50 5.10 -6.80
CA TYR A 50 -1.37 5.98 -6.49
C TYR A 50 -1.86 7.38 -6.09
N PRO A 51 -1.06 8.15 -5.32
CA PRO A 51 -1.45 9.46 -4.84
C PRO A 51 -1.77 10.44 -5.97
N HIS A 52 -2.63 11.41 -5.68
CA HIS A 52 -3.02 12.47 -6.60
C HIS A 52 -1.82 13.33 -7.02
N PRO A 53 -1.75 13.85 -8.27
CA PRO A 53 -0.66 14.71 -8.74
C PRO A 53 -0.40 15.94 -7.86
N GLU A 54 -1.42 16.58 -7.30
CA GLU A 54 -1.25 17.70 -6.36
C GLU A 54 -0.52 17.30 -5.07
N ILE A 55 -0.69 16.05 -4.63
CA ILE A 55 -0.06 15.53 -3.41
C ILE A 55 1.40 15.16 -3.67
N THR A 56 1.68 14.70 -4.89
CA THR A 56 3.01 14.28 -5.33
C THR A 56 3.79 15.36 -6.06
N ASP A 57 3.32 16.61 -6.05
CA ASP A 57 4.06 17.74 -6.60
C ASP A 57 5.41 17.85 -5.87
N PRO A 58 6.54 17.68 -6.57
CA PRO A 58 7.84 17.59 -5.92
C PRO A 58 8.41 18.93 -5.49
N ARG A 59 7.87 20.06 -6.00
CA ARG A 59 8.48 21.38 -5.81
C ARG A 59 8.62 21.78 -4.34
N GLY A 60 7.54 21.63 -3.57
CA GLY A 60 7.57 21.93 -2.13
C GLY A 60 8.49 21.00 -1.35
N TYR A 61 8.48 19.70 -1.70
CA TYR A 61 9.38 18.71 -1.10
C TYR A 61 10.85 19.01 -1.40
N ILE A 62 11.19 19.32 -2.66
CA ILE A 62 12.57 19.64 -3.06
C ILE A 62 13.07 20.87 -2.29
N ALA A 63 12.30 21.97 -2.29
CA ALA A 63 12.68 23.19 -1.59
C ALA A 63 12.87 22.95 -0.07
N HIS A 64 11.97 22.20 0.56
CA HIS A 64 12.07 21.85 1.98
C HIS A 64 13.30 20.98 2.29
N ARG A 65 13.56 19.97 1.45
CA ARG A 65 14.74 19.10 1.58
C ARG A 65 16.05 19.90 1.45
N GLU A 66 16.16 20.75 0.44
CA GLU A 66 17.35 21.58 0.22
C GLU A 66 17.62 22.53 1.40
N ALA A 67 16.57 23.16 1.93
CA ALA A 67 16.68 24.00 3.11
C ALA A 67 17.12 23.20 4.35
N TYR A 68 16.59 21.99 4.53
CA TYR A 68 17.00 21.10 5.61
C TYR A 68 18.47 20.65 5.46
N TYR A 69 18.89 20.30 4.26
CA TYR A 69 20.29 19.89 3.99
C TYR A 69 21.26 21.03 4.27
N LEU A 70 20.93 22.25 3.83
CA LEU A 70 21.74 23.43 4.11
C LEU A 70 21.84 23.69 5.62
N TRP A 71 20.73 23.60 6.34
CA TRP A 71 20.72 23.75 7.79
C TRP A 71 21.60 22.68 8.48
N ARG A 72 21.51 21.42 8.08
CA ARG A 72 22.34 20.33 8.63
C ARG A 72 23.83 20.58 8.42
N GLN A 73 24.23 21.01 7.24
CA GLN A 73 25.63 21.41 6.97
C GLN A 73 26.11 22.51 7.89
N GLN A 74 25.29 23.54 8.11
CA GLN A 74 25.61 24.62 9.03
C GLN A 74 25.77 24.17 10.49
N GLN A 75 24.98 23.17 10.92
CA GLN A 75 25.12 22.56 12.25
C GLN A 75 26.48 21.86 12.42
N GLU A 76 27.06 21.35 11.35
CA GLU A 76 28.41 20.76 11.31
C GLU A 76 29.53 21.80 11.14
N GLY A 77 29.19 23.09 11.13
CA GLY A 77 30.14 24.18 10.95
C GLY A 77 30.63 24.37 9.50
N VAL A 78 29.99 23.67 8.54
CA VAL A 78 30.32 23.78 7.11
C VAL A 78 29.60 24.99 6.51
N ASN A 79 30.28 26.11 6.37
CA ASN A 79 29.71 27.32 5.81
C ASN A 79 30.30 27.67 4.43
N ASP A 80 31.36 26.98 4.03
CA ASP A 80 31.99 27.14 2.71
C ASP A 80 31.36 26.19 1.72
N PRO A 81 30.78 26.65 0.61
CA PRO A 81 30.20 25.79 -0.44
C PRO A 81 31.18 24.82 -1.08
N ALA A 82 32.50 25.07 -0.96
CA ALA A 82 33.54 24.12 -1.44
C ALA A 82 33.76 22.93 -0.50
N GLN A 83 33.23 22.97 0.71
CA GLN A 83 33.35 21.90 1.70
C GLN A 83 32.09 21.01 1.68
N VAL A 84 32.28 19.73 1.90
CA VAL A 84 31.18 18.75 1.97
C VAL A 84 31.04 18.26 3.42
N SER A 85 29.88 18.47 4.00
CA SER A 85 29.55 17.98 5.35
C SER A 85 29.49 16.46 5.41
N GLU A 86 29.66 15.89 6.61
CA GLU A 86 29.48 14.45 6.82
C GLU A 86 28.05 14.01 6.50
N PHE A 87 27.06 14.81 6.85
CA PHE A 87 25.67 14.58 6.51
C PHE A 87 25.45 14.37 5.00
N LEU A 88 26.08 15.20 4.15
CA LEU A 88 26.01 15.03 2.69
C LEU A 88 26.80 13.82 2.20
N ARG A 89 27.98 13.56 2.80
CA ARG A 89 28.77 12.38 2.45
C ARG A 89 27.97 11.10 2.67
N GLU A 90 27.31 10.97 3.82
CA GLU A 90 26.44 9.81 4.10
C GLU A 90 25.28 9.68 3.10
N ALA A 91 24.71 10.81 2.62
CA ALA A 91 23.63 10.78 1.67
C ALA A 91 24.02 10.23 0.28
N TYR A 92 25.33 10.31 -0.07
CA TYR A 92 25.83 9.97 -1.41
C TYR A 92 26.95 8.94 -1.41
N SER A 93 27.17 8.26 -0.28
CA SER A 93 28.22 7.25 -0.11
C SER A 93 27.62 5.88 0.24
N TYR A 94 28.48 4.88 0.27
CA TYR A 94 28.13 3.58 0.88
C TYR A 94 27.83 3.76 2.36
N THR A 95 26.74 3.13 2.81
CA THR A 95 26.37 3.07 4.23
C THR A 95 26.24 1.63 4.68
N ASP A 96 26.00 1.41 5.98
CA ASP A 96 25.56 0.10 6.45
C ASP A 96 24.12 -0.21 5.94
N THR A 97 23.67 -1.44 6.11
CA THR A 97 22.36 -1.89 5.65
C THR A 97 21.20 -1.14 6.29
N LEU A 98 21.35 -0.67 7.52
CA LEU A 98 20.35 0.14 8.22
C LEU A 98 20.31 1.58 7.70
N GLY A 99 21.30 2.01 6.93
CA GLY A 99 21.38 3.37 6.40
C GLY A 99 21.61 4.44 7.48
N PRO A 100 21.45 5.73 7.16
CA PRO A 100 21.72 6.81 8.08
C PRO A 100 20.92 6.71 9.39
N ARG A 101 21.61 6.82 10.53
CA ARG A 101 20.99 6.66 11.85
C ARG A 101 19.95 7.73 12.16
N GLY A 102 20.21 8.98 11.74
CA GLY A 102 19.33 10.11 12.05
C GLY A 102 17.89 9.94 11.54
N VAL A 103 17.70 9.37 10.35
CA VAL A 103 16.35 9.12 9.83
C VAL A 103 15.60 8.08 10.66
N ARG A 104 16.29 7.02 11.11
CA ARG A 104 15.70 5.95 11.93
C ARG A 104 15.31 6.46 13.32
N GLU A 105 16.16 7.26 13.96
CA GLU A 105 15.88 7.90 15.26
C GLU A 105 14.72 8.91 15.15
N SER A 106 14.74 9.74 14.12
CA SER A 106 13.67 10.71 13.86
C SER A 106 12.34 10.01 13.59
N PHE A 107 12.34 8.98 12.75
CA PHE A 107 11.14 8.20 12.46
C PHE A 107 10.63 7.46 13.70
N ALA A 108 11.52 6.78 14.43
CA ALA A 108 11.15 6.05 15.65
C ALA A 108 10.44 6.95 16.66
N ARG A 109 10.89 8.20 16.79
CA ARG A 109 10.28 9.17 17.73
C ARG A 109 8.94 9.67 17.20
N VAL A 110 8.88 10.17 15.96
CA VAL A 110 7.66 10.78 15.39
C VAL A 110 6.55 9.73 15.25
N TYR A 111 6.87 8.56 14.67
CA TYR A 111 5.92 7.46 14.54
C TYR A 111 5.51 6.87 15.90
N GLY A 112 6.47 6.75 16.80
CA GLY A 112 6.23 6.29 18.17
C GLY A 112 5.28 7.20 18.95
N ASN A 113 5.36 8.52 18.76
CA ASN A 113 4.42 9.46 19.36
C ASN A 113 2.98 9.21 18.88
N ASP A 114 2.79 9.03 17.57
CA ASP A 114 1.47 8.81 16.96
C ASP A 114 0.76 7.57 17.53
N TRP A 115 1.53 6.50 17.70
CA TRP A 115 0.97 5.18 18.06
C TRP A 115 1.32 4.72 19.47
N LYS A 116 1.87 5.64 20.31
CA LYS A 116 2.27 5.37 21.72
C LYS A 116 3.25 4.21 21.85
N LEU A 117 4.23 4.15 20.92
CA LEU A 117 5.25 3.11 20.85
C LEU A 117 6.63 3.66 21.23
N ARG A 118 7.48 2.75 21.71
CA ARG A 118 8.93 2.98 21.81
C ARG A 118 9.62 2.05 20.82
N LEU A 119 9.87 2.57 19.63
CA LEU A 119 10.59 1.81 18.60
C LEU A 119 12.08 1.86 18.84
N ASN A 120 12.74 0.72 18.68
CA ASN A 120 14.20 0.67 18.64
C ASN A 120 14.71 1.03 17.23
N PRO A 121 15.45 2.15 17.04
CA PRO A 121 15.97 2.53 15.73
C PRO A 121 16.84 1.46 15.06
N ASP A 122 17.50 0.58 15.83
CA ASP A 122 18.36 -0.47 15.30
C ASP A 122 17.58 -1.71 14.80
N ARG A 123 16.24 -1.70 14.95
CA ARG A 123 15.31 -2.70 14.37
C ARG A 123 14.44 -2.13 13.25
N LEU A 124 14.63 -0.87 12.88
CA LEU A 124 13.98 -0.23 11.74
C LEU A 124 14.79 -0.50 10.48
N ILE A 125 14.37 -1.46 9.69
CA ILE A 125 15.06 -1.89 8.48
C ILE A 125 14.48 -1.14 7.29
N PRO A 126 15.26 -0.27 6.62
CA PRO A 126 14.82 0.44 5.43
C PRO A 126 14.62 -0.51 4.26
N THR A 127 13.56 -0.29 3.46
CA THR A 127 13.25 -1.10 2.29
C THR A 127 12.79 -0.25 1.11
N VAL A 128 12.86 -0.82 -0.11
CA VAL A 128 12.42 -0.19 -1.35
C VAL A 128 10.89 -0.23 -1.44
N GLY A 129 10.22 0.63 -0.64
CA GLY A 129 8.77 0.64 -0.46
C GLY A 129 8.28 -0.62 0.29
N ALA A 130 6.99 -0.66 0.63
CA ALA A 130 6.39 -1.82 1.30
C ALA A 130 6.56 -3.13 0.51
N SER A 131 6.59 -3.07 -0.83
CA SER A 131 6.82 -4.25 -1.67
C SER A 131 8.19 -4.89 -1.42
N GLY A 132 9.24 -4.07 -1.19
CA GLY A 132 10.55 -4.57 -0.77
C GLY A 132 10.49 -5.23 0.61
N GLY A 133 9.73 -4.64 1.55
CA GLY A 133 9.51 -5.21 2.88
C GLY A 133 8.77 -6.54 2.83
N ILE A 134 7.71 -6.65 2.03
CA ILE A 134 6.99 -7.91 1.78
C ILE A 134 7.96 -8.97 1.24
N SER A 135 8.77 -8.61 0.24
CA SER A 135 9.74 -9.55 -0.36
C SER A 135 10.75 -10.03 0.65
N LEU A 136 11.29 -9.12 1.44
CA LEU A 136 12.28 -9.40 2.49
C LEU A 136 11.72 -10.39 3.53
N VAL A 137 10.51 -10.16 4.04
CA VAL A 137 9.85 -11.04 5.01
C VAL A 137 9.60 -12.42 4.41
N CYS A 138 9.06 -12.48 3.19
CA CYS A 138 8.84 -13.75 2.51
C CYS A 138 10.15 -14.53 2.33
N SER A 139 11.23 -13.87 1.89
CA SER A 139 12.52 -14.52 1.65
C SER A 139 13.09 -15.18 2.89
N VAL A 140 13.02 -14.53 4.06
CA VAL A 140 13.48 -15.13 5.34
C VAL A 140 12.76 -16.44 5.65
N PHE A 141 11.45 -16.53 5.43
CA PHE A 141 10.68 -17.74 5.73
C PHE A 141 10.77 -18.81 4.64
N GLU A 142 11.07 -18.44 3.41
CA GLU A 142 11.17 -19.34 2.26
C GLU A 142 12.57 -19.96 2.10
N ARG A 143 13.65 -19.33 2.60
CA ARG A 143 15.04 -19.81 2.48
C ARG A 143 15.28 -21.24 2.97
N PRO A 144 14.65 -21.73 4.06
CA PRO A 144 14.89 -23.09 4.51
C PRO A 144 14.43 -24.17 3.52
N GLY A 145 13.77 -23.81 2.42
CA GLY A 145 13.33 -24.77 1.39
C GLY A 145 12.18 -25.67 1.80
N LYS A 146 11.55 -25.43 2.96
CA LYS A 146 10.33 -26.13 3.36
C LYS A 146 9.12 -25.51 2.70
N PRO A 147 8.05 -26.25 2.42
CA PRO A 147 6.79 -25.69 1.95
C PRO A 147 6.23 -24.66 2.94
N VAL A 148 5.95 -23.46 2.46
CA VAL A 148 5.43 -22.34 3.26
C VAL A 148 4.01 -22.01 2.83
N ALA A 149 3.10 -21.80 3.79
CA ALA A 149 1.80 -21.23 3.50
C ALA A 149 1.61 -19.89 4.17
N TYR A 150 1.16 -18.92 3.39
CA TYR A 150 0.73 -17.61 3.91
C TYR A 150 -0.78 -17.60 4.07
N ILE A 151 -1.23 -17.13 5.24
CA ILE A 151 -2.65 -16.85 5.45
C ILE A 151 -2.89 -15.39 5.04
N THR A 152 -3.99 -15.11 4.34
CA THR A 152 -4.33 -13.74 3.93
C THR A 152 -5.83 -13.57 3.74
N ASP A 153 -6.27 -12.34 3.52
CA ASP A 153 -7.66 -11.99 3.26
C ASP A 153 -8.13 -12.46 1.87
N ALA A 154 -9.43 -12.61 1.69
CA ALA A 154 -10.07 -12.80 0.41
C ALA A 154 -11.23 -11.79 0.23
N PRO A 155 -11.03 -10.73 -0.57
CA PRO A 155 -9.85 -10.41 -1.41
C PRO A 155 -8.67 -9.82 -0.63
N THR A 156 -7.48 -9.71 -1.27
CA THR A 156 -6.26 -9.14 -0.68
C THR A 156 -5.43 -8.35 -1.71
N TYR A 157 -4.37 -7.68 -1.26
CA TYR A 157 -3.51 -6.90 -2.14
C TYR A 157 -2.80 -7.77 -3.20
N ALA A 158 -3.06 -7.46 -4.46
CA ALA A 158 -2.53 -8.23 -5.60
C ALA A 158 -0.99 -8.25 -5.66
N GLY A 159 -0.31 -7.24 -5.12
CA GLY A 159 1.16 -7.23 -5.04
C GLY A 159 1.71 -8.24 -4.05
N PHE A 160 1.01 -8.48 -2.93
CA PHE A 160 1.34 -9.58 -2.02
C PHE A 160 1.13 -10.93 -2.68
N LEU A 161 -0.02 -11.15 -3.35
CA LEU A 161 -0.30 -12.39 -4.06
C LEU A 161 0.79 -12.71 -5.09
N ALA A 162 1.17 -11.71 -5.90
CA ALA A 162 2.21 -11.87 -6.89
C ALA A 162 3.55 -12.29 -6.26
N ARG A 163 3.93 -11.71 -5.10
CA ARG A 163 5.17 -12.11 -4.40
C ARG A 163 5.07 -13.48 -3.75
N ALA A 164 3.98 -13.74 -3.04
CA ALA A 164 3.80 -14.95 -2.27
C ALA A 164 3.64 -16.22 -3.14
N THR A 165 3.36 -16.05 -4.44
CA THR A 165 3.23 -17.17 -5.41
C THR A 165 4.45 -17.33 -6.33
N LEU A 166 5.53 -16.56 -6.13
CA LEU A 166 6.74 -16.69 -6.95
C LEU A 166 7.42 -18.04 -6.77
N ASN A 167 7.52 -18.53 -5.55
CA ASN A 167 8.19 -19.79 -5.24
C ASN A 167 7.22 -20.96 -5.34
N GLN A 168 7.65 -22.03 -6.00
CA GLN A 168 6.83 -23.23 -6.20
C GLN A 168 6.46 -23.96 -4.89
N GLY A 169 7.25 -23.77 -3.84
CA GLY A 169 7.02 -24.33 -2.50
C GLY A 169 6.05 -23.51 -1.64
N THR A 170 5.45 -22.44 -2.17
CA THR A 170 4.53 -21.59 -1.41
C THR A 170 3.06 -21.85 -1.76
N ALA A 171 2.20 -21.66 -0.77
CA ALA A 171 0.75 -21.74 -0.93
C ALA A 171 0.05 -20.56 -0.24
N ILE A 172 -1.16 -20.24 -0.68
CA ILE A 172 -2.03 -19.26 -0.06
C ILE A 172 -3.24 -20.00 0.51
N PHE A 173 -3.57 -19.68 1.76
CA PHE A 173 -4.80 -20.07 2.43
C PHE A 173 -5.54 -18.80 2.84
N SER A 174 -6.65 -18.52 2.19
CA SER A 174 -7.32 -17.25 2.35
C SER A 174 -8.56 -17.31 3.21
N VAL A 175 -8.86 -16.18 3.86
CA VAL A 175 -9.94 -16.01 4.83
C VAL A 175 -10.95 -15.01 4.28
N GLU A 176 -12.22 -15.40 4.28
CA GLU A 176 -13.31 -14.50 3.92
C GLU A 176 -13.45 -13.36 4.93
N MET A 177 -13.76 -12.18 4.45
CA MET A 177 -13.97 -10.98 5.28
C MET A 177 -15.42 -10.52 5.26
N ASP A 178 -15.83 -9.92 6.36
CA ASP A 178 -16.96 -8.99 6.44
C ASP A 178 -16.46 -7.53 6.51
N THR A 179 -17.34 -6.59 6.78
CA THR A 179 -17.00 -5.15 6.86
C THR A 179 -16.14 -4.78 8.08
N GLU A 180 -15.93 -5.68 9.01
CA GLU A 180 -15.07 -5.48 10.19
C GLU A 180 -13.68 -6.13 10.05
N GLY A 181 -13.49 -7.02 9.06
CA GLY A 181 -12.24 -7.75 8.84
C GLY A 181 -12.44 -9.26 8.64
N PRO A 182 -11.40 -10.10 8.78
CA PRO A 182 -11.47 -11.53 8.52
C PRO A 182 -12.40 -12.25 9.51
N ASN A 183 -13.14 -13.27 9.00
CA ASN A 183 -13.90 -14.16 9.85
C ASN A 183 -12.96 -14.97 10.74
N ILE A 184 -13.15 -14.89 12.04
CA ILE A 184 -12.21 -15.45 13.04
C ILE A 184 -12.18 -16.96 13.05
N ASP A 185 -13.33 -17.61 12.91
CA ASP A 185 -13.40 -19.08 12.88
C ASP A 185 -12.78 -19.62 11.60
N ALA A 186 -13.06 -18.98 10.46
CA ALA A 186 -12.42 -19.30 9.20
C ALA A 186 -10.90 -19.05 9.24
N PHE A 187 -10.46 -17.96 9.89
CA PHE A 187 -9.04 -17.67 10.07
C PHE A 187 -8.31 -18.82 10.80
N ARG A 188 -8.84 -19.26 11.92
CA ARG A 188 -8.30 -20.42 12.64
C ARG A 188 -8.34 -21.71 11.80
N ALA A 189 -9.43 -21.95 11.10
CA ALA A 189 -9.59 -23.12 10.26
C ALA A 189 -8.56 -23.17 9.14
N GLN A 190 -8.27 -22.03 8.48
CA GLN A 190 -7.28 -21.96 7.40
C GLN A 190 -5.85 -22.19 7.89
N ILE A 191 -5.46 -21.68 9.06
CA ILE A 191 -4.16 -21.97 9.67
C ILE A 191 -4.00 -23.50 9.88
N ARG A 192 -5.00 -24.13 10.46
CA ARG A 192 -4.99 -25.58 10.73
C ARG A 192 -4.99 -26.41 9.46
N ALA A 193 -5.77 -26.00 8.46
CA ALA A 193 -5.80 -26.66 7.16
C ALA A 193 -4.44 -26.59 6.44
N ALA A 194 -3.77 -25.44 6.48
CA ALA A 194 -2.43 -25.28 5.92
C ALA A 194 -1.40 -26.21 6.61
N ARG A 195 -1.44 -26.30 7.94
CA ARG A 195 -0.57 -27.20 8.71
C ARG A 195 -0.88 -28.68 8.45
N ALA A 196 -2.15 -29.04 8.37
CA ALA A 196 -2.57 -30.41 8.04
C ALA A 196 -2.12 -30.83 6.63
N ALA A 197 -1.98 -29.87 5.71
CA ALA A 197 -1.43 -30.08 4.38
C ALA A 197 0.12 -30.09 4.34
N GLY A 198 0.80 -30.01 5.51
CA GLY A 198 2.25 -30.12 5.63
C GLY A 198 3.02 -28.80 5.46
N TYR A 199 2.34 -27.67 5.41
CA TYR A 199 2.99 -26.38 5.27
C TYR A 199 3.45 -25.80 6.61
N PHE A 200 4.59 -25.12 6.61
CA PHE A 200 4.95 -24.16 7.64
C PHE A 200 4.15 -22.87 7.44
N VAL A 201 3.49 -22.39 8.50
CA VAL A 201 2.66 -21.16 8.47
C VAL A 201 3.35 -20.09 9.31
N PRO A 202 4.13 -19.17 8.72
CA PRO A 202 4.85 -18.14 9.47
C PRO A 202 3.97 -16.98 9.89
N CYS A 203 3.08 -16.53 9.01
CA CYS A 203 2.31 -15.31 9.28
C CYS A 203 0.97 -15.25 8.53
N TYR A 204 0.13 -14.37 9.04
CA TYR A 204 -1.03 -13.81 8.37
C TYR A 204 -0.70 -12.43 7.82
N TYR A 205 -0.89 -12.21 6.52
CA TYR A 205 -0.71 -10.93 5.84
C TYR A 205 -2.05 -10.20 5.67
N SER A 206 -2.08 -8.92 6.01
CA SER A 206 -3.22 -8.04 5.73
C SER A 206 -2.83 -6.57 5.60
N VAL A 207 -3.72 -5.79 4.96
CA VAL A 207 -3.74 -4.32 4.95
C VAL A 207 -4.91 -3.87 5.83
N PRO A 208 -4.76 -3.79 7.16
CA PRO A 208 -5.90 -3.63 8.06
C PRO A 208 -6.51 -2.21 8.07
N ASP A 209 -5.80 -1.22 7.54
CA ASP A 209 -6.29 0.17 7.40
C ASP A 209 -6.50 0.53 5.94
N GLY A 210 -7.72 0.98 5.60
CA GLY A 210 -8.07 1.32 4.22
C GLY A 210 -7.81 0.17 3.26
N HIS A 211 -8.26 -1.02 3.62
CA HIS A 211 -7.94 -2.30 2.98
C HIS A 211 -7.96 -2.22 1.44
N ASN A 212 -6.89 -2.65 0.81
CA ASN A 212 -6.81 -2.74 -0.64
C ASN A 212 -7.03 -4.21 -1.08
N PRO A 213 -8.16 -4.54 -1.74
CA PRO A 213 -9.08 -3.64 -2.45
C PRO A 213 -10.37 -3.24 -1.71
N ALA A 214 -10.69 -3.78 -0.55
CA ALA A 214 -12.03 -3.74 0.04
C ALA A 214 -12.49 -2.36 0.53
N GLY A 215 -11.58 -1.41 0.79
CA GLY A 215 -11.90 -0.01 1.09
C GLY A 215 -12.38 0.27 2.53
N PHE A 216 -12.40 -0.73 3.42
CA PHE A 216 -12.73 -0.55 4.84
C PHE A 216 -11.49 -0.74 5.72
N SER A 217 -11.59 -0.41 7.00
CA SER A 217 -10.57 -0.69 8.02
C SER A 217 -11.10 -1.73 9.01
N PHE A 218 -10.20 -2.59 9.50
CA PHE A 218 -10.57 -3.56 10.53
C PHE A 218 -10.97 -2.84 11.81
N SER A 219 -12.07 -3.28 12.42
CA SER A 219 -12.50 -2.78 13.70
C SER A 219 -11.48 -3.13 14.81
N GLN A 220 -11.43 -2.32 15.88
CA GLN A 220 -10.57 -2.57 17.02
C GLN A 220 -10.81 -3.98 17.59
N ARG A 221 -12.07 -4.37 17.78
CA ARG A 221 -12.46 -5.69 18.27
C ARG A 221 -11.96 -6.81 17.35
N ARG A 222 -12.02 -6.62 16.03
CA ARG A 222 -11.56 -7.61 15.06
C ARG A 222 -10.03 -7.77 15.10
N ARG A 223 -9.29 -6.68 15.25
CA ARG A 223 -7.82 -6.73 15.43
C ARG A 223 -7.43 -7.51 16.67
N GLU A 224 -8.08 -7.26 17.80
CA GLU A 224 -7.84 -7.99 19.05
C GLU A 224 -8.14 -9.48 18.92
N ALA A 225 -9.23 -9.84 18.24
CA ALA A 225 -9.58 -11.23 17.97
C ALA A 225 -8.58 -11.93 17.03
N VAL A 226 -8.13 -11.26 15.97
CA VAL A 226 -7.06 -11.75 15.08
C VAL A 226 -5.77 -11.98 15.84
N LEU A 227 -5.35 -11.00 16.64
CA LEU A 227 -4.13 -11.10 17.46
C LEU A 227 -4.21 -12.26 18.47
N LYS A 228 -5.37 -12.45 19.09
CA LYS A 228 -5.60 -13.59 20.00
C LYS A 228 -5.39 -14.92 19.27
N VAL A 229 -6.01 -15.09 18.10
CA VAL A 229 -5.85 -16.34 17.30
C VAL A 229 -4.41 -16.51 16.85
N ALA A 230 -3.75 -15.46 16.38
CA ALA A 230 -2.35 -15.51 15.96
C ALA A 230 -1.43 -15.98 17.09
N LYS A 231 -1.65 -15.50 18.33
CA LYS A 231 -0.93 -15.96 19.53
C LYS A 231 -1.20 -17.43 19.84
N GLU A 232 -2.46 -17.82 19.87
CA GLU A 232 -2.89 -19.20 20.18
C GLU A 232 -2.35 -20.20 19.15
N GLU A 233 -2.33 -19.81 17.89
CA GLU A 233 -1.83 -20.63 16.80
C GLU A 233 -0.31 -20.44 16.55
N GLY A 234 0.38 -19.56 17.26
CA GLY A 234 1.82 -19.37 17.16
C GLY A 234 2.27 -18.92 15.75
N ILE A 235 1.57 -17.96 15.15
CA ILE A 235 1.94 -17.33 13.89
C ILE A 235 2.10 -15.84 14.09
N LEU A 236 2.88 -15.17 13.23
CA LEU A 236 3.02 -13.72 13.25
C LEU A 236 1.92 -13.03 12.42
N ILE A 237 1.75 -11.73 12.63
CA ILE A 237 0.92 -10.87 11.78
C ILE A 237 1.85 -10.00 10.94
N LEU A 238 1.78 -10.10 9.61
CA LEU A 238 2.44 -9.18 8.68
C LEU A 238 1.46 -8.05 8.34
N GLU A 239 1.56 -6.96 9.09
CA GLU A 239 0.72 -5.77 8.97
C GLU A 239 1.30 -4.84 7.92
N ASP A 240 0.63 -4.69 6.78
CA ASP A 240 1.00 -3.73 5.73
C ASP A 240 0.21 -2.43 5.93
N GLY A 241 0.88 -1.37 6.38
CA GLY A 241 0.30 -0.11 6.84
C GLY A 241 0.45 1.09 5.88
N PRO A 242 0.24 0.98 4.55
CA PRO A 242 0.44 2.10 3.64
C PRO A 242 -0.63 3.20 3.77
N TYR A 243 -1.79 2.88 4.35
CA TYR A 243 -2.93 3.80 4.47
C TYR A 243 -3.21 4.27 5.89
N LEU A 244 -2.37 3.95 6.87
CA LEU A 244 -2.54 4.38 8.27
C LEU A 244 -2.79 5.89 8.38
N TYR A 245 -2.06 6.70 7.61
CA TYR A 245 -2.18 8.16 7.59
C TYR A 245 -3.14 8.69 6.52
N ILE A 246 -3.81 7.81 5.76
CA ILE A 246 -4.90 8.15 4.85
C ILE A 246 -6.21 7.70 5.50
N ASN A 247 -6.55 8.33 6.61
CA ASN A 247 -7.69 7.95 7.43
C ASN A 247 -8.62 9.15 7.63
N TYR A 248 -9.90 8.96 7.35
CA TYR A 248 -10.94 9.99 7.37
C TYR A 248 -11.74 10.00 8.67
N ALA A 249 -11.58 8.96 9.50
CA ALA A 249 -12.21 8.88 10.81
C ALA A 249 -11.61 9.90 11.79
N GLN A 250 -12.38 10.27 12.80
CA GLN A 250 -11.88 11.12 13.88
C GLN A 250 -10.75 10.41 14.64
N PRO A 251 -9.80 11.14 15.23
CA PRO A 251 -8.65 10.52 15.90
C PRO A 251 -9.01 9.47 16.95
N ASN A 252 -10.10 9.66 17.69
CA ASN A 252 -10.58 8.75 18.73
C ASN A 252 -11.34 7.52 18.17
N GLU A 253 -11.66 7.51 16.89
CA GLU A 253 -12.35 6.41 16.21
C GLU A 253 -11.39 5.50 15.43
N ARG A 254 -10.13 5.92 15.28
CA ARG A 254 -9.11 5.16 14.55
C ARG A 254 -8.70 3.93 15.35
N ALA A 255 -8.75 2.77 14.70
CA ALA A 255 -8.30 1.54 15.33
C ALA A 255 -6.77 1.55 15.55
N THR A 256 -6.33 0.96 16.63
CA THR A 256 -4.91 0.83 16.99
C THR A 256 -4.21 -0.18 16.06
N PRO A 257 -3.06 0.14 15.43
CA PRO A 257 -2.31 -0.81 14.63
C PRO A 257 -1.92 -2.07 15.41
N PHE A 258 -1.79 -3.20 14.74
CA PHE A 258 -1.33 -4.44 15.37
C PHE A 258 0.03 -4.29 16.04
N LEU A 259 0.93 -3.52 15.44
CA LEU A 259 2.23 -3.20 16.05
C LEU A 259 2.08 -2.62 17.46
N SER A 260 1.11 -1.72 17.67
CA SER A 260 0.86 -1.08 18.96
C SER A 260 0.13 -2.00 19.93
N LEU A 261 -0.61 -2.98 19.43
CA LEU A 261 -1.26 -4.00 20.26
C LEU A 261 -0.24 -5.03 20.79
N ASP A 262 0.65 -5.50 19.92
CA ASP A 262 1.76 -6.38 20.30
C ASP A 262 2.87 -6.40 19.26
N SER A 263 3.98 -5.69 19.53
CA SER A 263 5.14 -5.61 18.63
C SER A 263 5.91 -6.93 18.49
N ARG A 264 5.75 -7.86 19.44
CA ARG A 264 6.37 -9.20 19.40
C ARG A 264 5.59 -10.19 18.55
N GLN A 265 4.32 -9.91 18.29
CA GLN A 265 3.48 -10.75 17.42
C GLN A 265 3.33 -10.16 16.02
N THR A 266 3.85 -8.95 15.78
CA THR A 266 3.65 -8.19 14.55
C THR A 266 4.94 -7.91 13.83
N ILE A 267 4.94 -8.11 12.51
CA ILE A 267 5.89 -7.54 11.55
C ILE A 267 5.16 -6.39 10.87
N HIS A 268 5.60 -5.16 11.08
CA HIS A 268 4.93 -3.98 10.57
C HIS A 268 5.68 -3.37 9.38
N LEU A 269 4.95 -3.03 8.32
CA LEU A 269 5.45 -2.34 7.15
C LEU A 269 4.90 -0.91 7.11
N PHE A 270 5.76 0.07 7.34
CA PHE A 270 5.47 1.47 7.06
C PHE A 270 5.88 1.84 5.65
N SER A 271 5.12 2.69 4.96
CA SER A 271 5.51 3.25 3.66
C SER A 271 5.16 4.73 3.53
N ALA A 272 6.15 5.55 3.14
CA ALA A 272 5.95 6.96 2.82
C ALA A 272 5.24 7.21 1.47
N SER A 273 5.01 6.17 0.67
CA SER A 273 4.48 6.30 -0.69
C SER A 273 3.12 6.98 -0.76
N LYS A 274 2.25 6.78 0.25
CA LYS A 274 0.87 7.31 0.20
C LYS A 274 0.72 8.69 0.85
N ILE A 275 1.68 9.10 1.67
CA ILE A 275 1.73 10.45 2.24
C ILE A 275 2.46 11.47 1.35
N GLY A 276 2.74 11.12 0.07
CA GLY A 276 3.23 12.04 -0.94
C GLY A 276 4.64 11.78 -1.48
N LEU A 277 5.28 10.67 -1.07
CA LEU A 277 6.62 10.30 -1.55
C LEU A 277 6.66 8.93 -2.24
N PRO A 278 5.93 8.70 -3.34
CA PRO A 278 5.95 7.41 -4.02
C PRO A 278 7.28 7.14 -4.76
N GLY A 279 7.91 8.16 -5.32
CA GLY A 279 9.12 8.05 -6.14
C GLY A 279 10.36 7.60 -5.37
N PRO A 280 10.72 8.21 -4.23
CA PRO A 280 11.90 7.84 -3.43
C PRO A 280 11.90 6.43 -2.86
N ARG A 281 10.74 5.75 -2.83
CA ARG A 281 10.58 4.37 -2.37
C ARG A 281 11.00 4.13 -0.91
N VAL A 282 10.74 5.07 -0.01
CA VAL A 282 11.06 4.94 1.41
C VAL A 282 9.98 4.14 2.15
N ALA A 283 10.42 3.09 2.83
CA ALA A 283 9.61 2.26 3.73
C ALA A 283 10.50 1.67 4.83
N PHE A 284 9.88 1.20 5.91
CA PHE A 284 10.55 0.49 7.00
C PHE A 284 9.79 -0.77 7.36
N VAL A 285 10.55 -1.83 7.65
CA VAL A 285 10.06 -3.01 8.36
C VAL A 285 10.46 -2.90 9.82
N TYR A 286 9.55 -3.19 10.74
CA TYR A 286 9.80 -3.24 12.17
C TYR A 286 9.15 -4.46 12.82
N THR A 287 9.86 -5.10 13.74
CA THR A 287 9.33 -6.15 14.59
C THR A 287 10.18 -6.33 15.86
N ASP A 288 9.53 -6.70 16.97
CA ASP A 288 10.18 -7.17 18.19
C ASP A 288 10.05 -8.70 18.33
N ALA A 289 9.60 -9.41 17.31
CA ALA A 289 9.47 -10.85 17.32
C ALA A 289 10.83 -11.54 17.49
N VAL A 290 10.83 -12.64 18.24
CA VAL A 290 11.98 -13.53 18.43
C VAL A 290 11.58 -14.91 17.94
N LEU A 291 12.44 -15.52 17.13
CA LEU A 291 12.21 -16.85 16.57
C LEU A 291 13.13 -17.86 17.24
N ALA A 292 12.61 -19.05 17.54
CA ALA A 292 13.42 -20.22 17.81
C ALA A 292 13.86 -20.82 16.47
N ILE A 293 15.15 -20.73 16.15
CA ILE A 293 15.72 -21.28 14.91
C ILE A 293 16.12 -22.76 15.06
N GLY A 294 16.59 -23.37 13.97
CA GLY A 294 16.76 -24.83 13.86
C GLY A 294 17.64 -25.51 14.90
N ASP A 295 18.55 -24.79 15.57
CA ASP A 295 19.39 -25.27 16.67
C ASP A 295 18.82 -24.95 18.07
N GLY A 296 17.60 -24.44 18.14
CA GLY A 296 16.89 -24.04 19.37
C GLY A 296 17.28 -22.67 19.91
N ARG A 297 18.22 -21.94 19.27
CA ARG A 297 18.56 -20.58 19.68
C ARG A 297 17.40 -19.62 19.44
N GLN A 298 17.27 -18.67 20.35
CA GLN A 298 16.35 -17.55 20.21
C GLN A 298 17.05 -16.41 19.48
N VAL A 299 16.53 -16.03 18.31
CA VAL A 299 17.10 -14.97 17.46
C VAL A 299 16.04 -13.91 17.18
N PRO A 300 16.35 -12.61 17.38
CA PRO A 300 15.45 -11.56 16.93
C PRO A 300 15.17 -11.67 15.44
N LEU A 301 13.91 -11.63 15.04
CA LEU A 301 13.55 -11.69 13.62
C LEU A 301 14.15 -10.50 12.84
N ALA A 302 14.29 -9.34 13.50
CA ALA A 302 14.95 -8.17 12.91
C ALA A 302 16.38 -8.46 12.44
N ASP A 303 17.14 -9.31 13.16
CA ASP A 303 18.52 -9.68 12.77
C ASP A 303 18.52 -10.56 11.52
N LEU A 304 17.53 -11.47 11.39
CA LEU A 304 17.38 -12.30 10.19
C LEU A 304 16.96 -11.45 8.98
N LEU A 305 16.04 -10.52 9.18
CA LEU A 305 15.63 -9.56 8.14
C LEU A 305 16.80 -8.66 7.72
N LEU A 306 17.61 -8.20 8.65
CA LEU A 306 18.78 -7.36 8.35
C LEU A 306 19.82 -8.14 7.54
N THR A 307 20.06 -9.40 7.89
CA THR A 307 20.96 -10.29 7.15
C THR A 307 20.48 -10.49 5.71
N GLU A 308 19.18 -10.74 5.54
CA GLU A 308 18.55 -10.87 4.23
C GLU A 308 18.68 -9.59 3.41
N ALA A 309 18.35 -8.43 4.01
CA ALA A 309 18.45 -7.13 3.36
C ALA A 309 19.87 -6.80 2.91
N SER A 310 20.87 -7.17 3.71
CA SER A 310 22.29 -6.98 3.36
C SER A 310 22.72 -7.79 2.15
N SER A 311 22.11 -8.96 1.95
CA SER A 311 22.41 -9.85 0.81
C SER A 311 21.69 -9.43 -0.46
N ASP A 312 20.42 -8.99 -0.35
CA ASP A 312 19.58 -8.69 -1.50
C ASP A 312 19.78 -7.28 -2.06
N LEU A 313 19.99 -6.30 -1.19
CA LEU A 313 20.03 -4.89 -1.58
C LEU A 313 21.31 -4.16 -1.14
N LEU A 314 22.03 -4.70 -0.17
CA LEU A 314 23.13 -4.07 0.56
C LEU A 314 22.64 -2.94 1.48
N PHE A 315 22.03 -1.88 0.94
CA PHE A 315 21.37 -0.80 1.67
C PHE A 315 20.34 -0.08 0.80
N GLN A 316 19.33 0.53 1.42
CA GLN A 316 18.39 1.43 0.74
C GLN A 316 19.08 2.75 0.40
N ASN A 317 18.68 3.38 -0.72
CA ASN A 317 19.24 4.66 -1.18
C ASN A 317 19.32 5.69 -0.04
N PRO A 318 20.53 6.08 0.40
CA PRO A 318 20.70 6.96 1.56
C PRO A 318 20.18 8.39 1.30
N GLU A 319 20.25 8.88 0.06
CA GLU A 319 19.69 10.19 -0.32
C GLU A 319 18.18 10.20 -0.16
N ALA A 320 17.49 9.14 -0.55
CA ALA A 320 16.04 8.99 -0.35
C ALA A 320 15.68 8.96 1.14
N LEU A 321 16.47 8.28 1.96
CA LEU A 321 16.30 8.22 3.41
C LEU A 321 16.53 9.60 4.06
N ARG A 322 17.58 10.32 3.67
CA ARG A 322 17.85 11.70 4.15
C ARG A 322 16.76 12.68 3.70
N GLY A 323 16.24 12.52 2.48
CA GLY A 323 15.09 13.30 2.01
C GLY A 323 13.81 13.03 2.83
N PHE A 324 13.59 11.80 3.26
CA PHE A 324 12.51 11.49 4.19
C PHE A 324 12.78 12.05 5.60
N GLU A 325 14.02 12.00 6.08
CA GLU A 325 14.41 12.66 7.34
C GLU A 325 14.04 14.14 7.35
N ALA A 326 14.27 14.84 6.24
CA ALA A 326 13.87 16.25 6.09
C ALA A 326 12.36 16.45 6.33
N LEU A 327 11.51 15.56 5.80
CA LEU A 327 10.04 15.61 6.02
C LEU A 327 9.63 15.36 7.47
N LEU A 328 10.45 14.67 8.24
CA LEU A 328 10.21 14.46 9.67
C LEU A 328 10.52 15.74 10.50
N HIS A 329 11.01 16.78 9.89
CA HIS A 329 11.33 18.04 10.54
C HIS A 329 10.50 19.18 9.95
N ASP A 330 10.01 20.08 10.82
CA ASP A 330 9.37 21.33 10.40
C ASP A 330 10.41 22.36 10.00
N ALA A 331 10.09 23.13 8.96
CA ALA A 331 10.86 24.30 8.63
C ALA A 331 10.87 25.30 9.81
N PRO A 332 11.91 26.11 9.95
CA PRO A 332 11.97 27.15 10.96
C PRO A 332 10.78 28.11 10.88
N VAL A 333 10.21 28.42 12.02
CA VAL A 333 9.20 29.48 12.11
C VAL A 333 9.90 30.83 11.93
N ALA A 334 9.37 31.70 11.08
CA ALA A 334 9.92 33.02 10.88
C ALA A 334 9.93 33.81 12.20
N ALA A 335 11.02 34.55 12.45
CA ALA A 335 11.09 35.51 13.54
C ALA A 335 10.13 36.69 13.29
N ALA A 336 9.96 37.56 14.27
CA ALA A 336 9.06 38.74 14.18
C ALA A 336 9.40 39.70 13.03
N ASP A 337 10.65 39.68 12.54
CA ASP A 337 11.13 40.42 11.36
C ASP A 337 10.89 39.66 10.02
N GLY A 338 10.23 38.52 10.03
CA GLY A 338 10.01 37.67 8.88
C GLY A 338 11.19 36.78 8.47
N SER A 339 12.30 36.83 9.20
CA SER A 339 13.54 36.10 8.92
C SER A 339 13.49 34.69 9.51
N THR A 340 13.95 33.69 8.78
CA THR A 340 14.19 32.31 9.27
C THR A 340 15.68 32.03 9.50
N LYS A 341 16.54 33.03 9.26
CA LYS A 341 18.00 32.86 9.33
C LYS A 341 18.44 32.48 10.75
N GLY A 342 19.16 31.38 10.85
CA GLY A 342 19.66 30.87 12.13
C GLY A 342 18.62 30.14 13.00
N GLN A 343 17.36 30.06 12.59
CA GLN A 343 16.34 29.29 13.30
C GLN A 343 16.50 27.80 13.00
N PRO A 344 16.42 26.94 14.03
CA PRO A 344 16.59 25.50 13.83
C PRO A 344 15.36 24.86 13.20
N PHE A 345 15.59 23.85 12.36
CA PHE A 345 14.56 22.85 12.06
C PHE A 345 14.20 22.10 13.34
N ARG A 346 12.94 21.74 13.50
CA ARG A 346 12.44 21.02 14.67
C ARG A 346 11.83 19.69 14.25
N LEU A 347 12.17 18.63 15.00
CA LEU A 347 11.54 17.34 14.79
C LEU A 347 10.03 17.47 15.02
N ARG A 348 9.22 17.00 14.07
CA ARG A 348 7.75 16.97 14.18
C ARG A 348 7.32 16.11 15.35
N GLN A 349 6.16 16.42 15.87
CA GLN A 349 5.56 15.61 16.91
C GLN A 349 4.76 14.43 16.32
N SER A 350 4.33 14.54 15.06
CA SER A 350 3.42 13.59 14.43
C SER A 350 3.65 13.53 12.90
N LEU A 351 3.48 12.35 12.31
CA LEU A 351 3.38 12.21 10.85
C LEU A 351 2.04 12.71 10.30
N TRP A 352 1.03 12.89 11.13
CA TRP A 352 -0.22 13.55 10.75
C TRP A 352 0.02 14.97 10.27
N ASP A 353 1.05 15.67 10.79
CA ASP A 353 1.46 17.01 10.33
C ASP A 353 1.87 17.02 8.85
N VAL A 354 2.37 15.90 8.34
CA VAL A 354 2.71 15.72 6.91
C VAL A 354 1.50 15.29 6.08
N ALA A 355 0.65 14.43 6.65
CA ALA A 355 -0.46 13.80 5.94
C ALA A 355 -1.72 14.69 5.88
N GLU A 356 -2.10 15.33 6.98
CA GLU A 356 -3.37 16.06 7.12
C GLU A 356 -3.59 17.15 6.06
N PRO A 357 -2.58 17.98 5.71
CA PRO A 357 -2.75 18.97 4.64
C PRO A 357 -3.13 18.38 3.27
N LYS A 358 -2.80 17.10 3.06
CA LYS A 358 -3.04 16.37 1.80
C LYS A 358 -4.37 15.62 1.80
N LEU A 359 -4.91 15.30 2.98
CA LEU A 359 -6.16 14.56 3.12
C LEU A 359 -7.37 15.34 2.61
N GLY A 360 -7.33 16.67 2.56
CA GLY A 360 -8.41 17.51 2.04
C GLY A 360 -8.83 17.09 0.63
N ILE A 361 -7.85 16.83 -0.26
CA ILE A 361 -8.09 16.38 -1.63
C ILE A 361 -8.84 15.05 -1.66
N TYR A 362 -8.41 14.09 -0.85
CA TYR A 362 -9.04 12.76 -0.81
C TYR A 362 -10.43 12.80 -0.17
N ARG A 363 -10.64 13.62 0.88
CA ARG A 363 -11.96 13.81 1.50
C ARG A 363 -12.96 14.36 0.50
N GLU A 364 -12.56 15.39 -0.28
CA GLU A 364 -13.42 16.00 -1.29
C GLU A 364 -13.72 15.01 -2.42
N ASN A 365 -12.73 14.33 -2.99
CA ASN A 365 -12.93 13.33 -4.03
C ASN A 365 -13.82 12.17 -3.56
N ARG A 366 -13.59 11.70 -2.30
CA ARG A 366 -14.43 10.67 -1.69
C ARG A 366 -15.89 11.13 -1.55
N ALA A 367 -16.10 12.35 -1.06
CA ALA A 367 -17.45 12.91 -0.97
C ALA A 367 -18.12 12.96 -2.33
N ILE A 368 -17.45 13.48 -3.37
CA ILE A 368 -17.97 13.51 -4.74
C ILE A 368 -18.38 12.11 -5.21
N MET A 369 -17.57 11.09 -4.93
CA MET A 369 -17.89 9.71 -5.34
C MET A 369 -19.09 9.16 -4.59
N MET A 370 -19.16 9.32 -3.27
CA MET A 370 -20.26 8.80 -2.46
C MET A 370 -21.56 9.53 -2.74
N ASP A 371 -21.55 10.86 -2.82
CA ASP A 371 -22.71 11.68 -3.15
C ASP A 371 -23.23 11.39 -4.58
N GLY A 372 -22.30 11.14 -5.52
CA GLY A 372 -22.63 10.75 -6.87
C GLY A 372 -23.31 9.37 -6.93
N PHE A 373 -22.81 8.39 -6.18
CA PHE A 373 -23.44 7.07 -6.11
C PHE A 373 -24.85 7.17 -5.51
N GLU A 374 -24.99 7.88 -4.40
CA GLU A 374 -26.32 8.09 -3.80
C GLU A 374 -27.27 8.81 -4.75
N LYS A 375 -26.83 9.90 -5.36
CA LYS A 375 -27.65 10.70 -6.30
C LYS A 375 -28.12 9.92 -7.52
N TYR A 376 -27.23 9.12 -8.13
CA TYR A 376 -27.52 8.50 -9.44
C TYR A 376 -27.96 7.04 -9.33
N LEU A 377 -27.62 6.34 -8.25
CA LEU A 377 -27.84 4.91 -8.06
C LEU A 377 -28.63 4.56 -6.81
N GLY A 378 -28.78 5.46 -5.82
CA GLY A 378 -29.43 5.19 -4.54
C GLY A 378 -30.86 4.65 -4.65
N GLN A 379 -31.64 5.12 -5.65
CA GLN A 379 -32.99 4.58 -5.92
C GLN A 379 -32.99 3.15 -6.50
N TYR A 380 -31.83 2.60 -6.87
CA TYR A 380 -31.66 1.27 -7.44
C TYR A 380 -30.89 0.33 -6.48
N SER A 381 -31.18 0.42 -5.19
CA SER A 381 -30.51 -0.37 -4.14
C SER A 381 -30.70 -1.89 -4.29
N GLU A 382 -31.62 -2.35 -5.11
CA GLU A 382 -31.79 -3.75 -5.50
C GLU A 382 -30.84 -4.21 -6.63
N TYR A 383 -30.16 -3.26 -7.30
CA TYR A 383 -29.19 -3.50 -8.37
C TYR A 383 -27.77 -3.26 -7.94
N PHE A 384 -27.53 -2.33 -7.01
CA PHE A 384 -26.20 -1.85 -6.67
C PHE A 384 -25.97 -1.73 -5.18
N ALA A 385 -24.73 -2.02 -4.79
CA ALA A 385 -24.21 -1.72 -3.46
C ALA A 385 -22.77 -1.20 -3.57
N TRP A 386 -22.33 -0.45 -2.58
CA TRP A 386 -20.92 0.04 -2.52
C TRP A 386 -20.44 0.16 -1.08
N THR A 387 -19.12 0.08 -0.90
CA THR A 387 -18.51 0.35 0.40
C THR A 387 -18.25 1.84 0.56
N THR A 388 -18.43 2.36 1.79
CA THR A 388 -18.08 3.73 2.17
C THR A 388 -16.73 3.73 2.89
N PRO A 389 -15.62 4.13 2.23
CA PRO A 389 -14.29 4.01 2.80
C PRO A 389 -14.09 4.97 3.98
N GLN A 390 -13.55 4.46 5.10
CA GLN A 390 -13.11 5.28 6.25
C GLN A 390 -11.61 5.61 6.18
N ALA A 391 -10.87 4.90 5.34
CA ALA A 391 -9.45 5.11 5.08
C ALA A 391 -9.07 4.62 3.68
N GLY A 392 -7.86 4.94 3.22
CA GLY A 392 -7.36 4.52 1.91
C GLY A 392 -8.01 5.24 0.74
N PHE A 393 -8.06 4.57 -0.41
CA PHE A 393 -8.41 5.21 -1.69
C PHE A 393 -9.58 4.53 -2.42
N PHE A 394 -10.12 3.43 -1.88
CA PHE A 394 -10.94 2.50 -2.65
C PHE A 394 -12.34 2.36 -2.11
N SER A 395 -13.27 2.19 -3.03
CA SER A 395 -14.61 1.68 -2.78
C SER A 395 -14.82 0.42 -3.62
N VAL A 396 -15.43 -0.59 -3.05
CA VAL A 396 -15.92 -1.74 -3.81
C VAL A 396 -17.34 -1.46 -4.23
N PHE A 397 -17.57 -1.53 -5.54
CA PHE A 397 -18.88 -1.42 -6.14
C PHE A 397 -19.38 -2.82 -6.54
N THR A 398 -20.61 -3.16 -6.23
CA THR A 398 -21.20 -4.48 -6.45
C THR A 398 -22.46 -4.37 -7.30
N PHE A 399 -22.54 -5.19 -8.35
CA PHE A 399 -23.77 -5.45 -9.10
C PHE A 399 -24.53 -6.59 -8.41
N LEU A 400 -25.69 -6.30 -7.86
CA LEU A 400 -26.49 -7.29 -7.10
C LEU A 400 -27.29 -8.20 -8.01
N GLY A 401 -27.61 -9.39 -7.51
CA GLY A 401 -28.50 -10.36 -8.18
C GLY A 401 -27.89 -11.06 -9.38
N GLU A 402 -26.56 -11.17 -9.46
CA GLU A 402 -25.81 -11.86 -10.54
C GLU A 402 -26.14 -11.40 -11.96
N ARG A 403 -26.67 -10.17 -12.11
CA ARG A 403 -27.12 -9.62 -13.39
C ARG A 403 -25.95 -9.25 -14.31
N VAL A 404 -24.82 -8.90 -13.73
CA VAL A 404 -23.61 -8.46 -14.43
C VAL A 404 -22.43 -9.33 -14.00
N THR A 405 -21.62 -9.74 -14.96
CA THR A 405 -20.34 -10.40 -14.68
C THR A 405 -19.21 -9.44 -15.08
N THR A 406 -18.41 -9.02 -14.11
CA THR A 406 -17.30 -8.06 -14.30
C THR A 406 -16.03 -8.76 -14.75
N ASP A 407 -16.10 -9.52 -15.84
CA ASP A 407 -14.99 -10.20 -16.49
C ASP A 407 -14.18 -9.28 -17.41
N ASP A 408 -13.19 -9.82 -18.11
CA ASP A 408 -12.34 -9.06 -19.02
C ASP A 408 -13.13 -8.47 -20.22
N ALA A 409 -14.20 -9.16 -20.66
CA ALA A 409 -15.07 -8.65 -21.72
C ALA A 409 -15.88 -7.45 -21.24
N PHE A 410 -16.38 -7.50 -20.01
CA PHE A 410 -17.05 -6.36 -19.36
C PHE A 410 -16.09 -5.17 -19.22
N ILE A 411 -14.86 -5.38 -18.74
CA ILE A 411 -13.86 -4.30 -18.62
C ILE A 411 -13.55 -3.68 -19.97
N SER A 412 -13.45 -4.50 -21.02
CA SER A 412 -13.22 -4.00 -22.39
C SER A 412 -14.37 -3.11 -22.87
N ARG A 413 -15.64 -3.50 -22.65
CA ARG A 413 -16.82 -2.67 -22.97
C ARG A 413 -16.86 -1.40 -22.14
N LEU A 414 -16.59 -1.50 -20.83
CA LEU A 414 -16.59 -0.35 -19.93
C LEU A 414 -15.66 0.77 -20.45
N VAL A 415 -14.53 0.39 -21.04
CA VAL A 415 -13.59 1.32 -21.66
C VAL A 415 -14.04 1.77 -23.05
N SER A 416 -14.37 0.81 -23.95
CA SER A 416 -14.62 1.12 -25.36
C SER A 416 -15.97 1.83 -25.62
N GLU A 417 -16.96 1.60 -24.76
CA GLU A 417 -18.31 2.16 -24.91
C GLU A 417 -18.60 3.32 -23.95
N HIS A 418 -17.88 3.37 -22.80
CA HIS A 418 -18.17 4.36 -21.76
C HIS A 418 -16.95 5.20 -21.35
N GLY A 419 -15.73 4.88 -21.84
CA GLY A 419 -14.50 5.58 -21.48
C GLY A 419 -14.09 5.40 -20.01
N VAL A 420 -14.62 4.42 -19.28
CA VAL A 420 -14.38 4.24 -17.85
C VAL A 420 -13.39 3.11 -17.60
N VAL A 421 -12.35 3.39 -16.80
CA VAL A 421 -11.35 2.42 -16.34
C VAL A 421 -11.59 2.08 -14.88
N ALA A 422 -11.94 0.83 -14.60
CA ALA A 422 -12.08 0.27 -13.26
C ALA A 422 -11.28 -1.04 -13.16
N ILE A 423 -11.10 -1.61 -11.97
CA ILE A 423 -10.42 -2.89 -11.82
C ILE A 423 -11.40 -3.94 -11.33
N PRO A 424 -11.53 -5.09 -12.02
CA PRO A 424 -12.41 -6.16 -11.59
C PRO A 424 -11.93 -6.76 -10.28
N LEU A 425 -12.84 -6.96 -9.33
CA LEU A 425 -12.46 -7.36 -7.98
C LEU A 425 -11.97 -8.82 -7.92
N TYR A 426 -12.45 -9.69 -8.81
CA TYR A 426 -12.02 -11.10 -8.85
C TYR A 426 -10.51 -11.27 -8.96
N ALA A 427 -9.80 -10.32 -9.56
CA ALA A 427 -8.35 -10.34 -9.73
C ALA A 427 -7.56 -10.14 -8.41
N PHE A 428 -8.25 -9.74 -7.34
CA PHE A 428 -7.68 -9.64 -6.00
C PHE A 428 -8.01 -10.85 -5.11
N TYR A 429 -8.83 -11.78 -5.61
CA TYR A 429 -9.12 -13.00 -4.87
C TYR A 429 -8.00 -14.02 -5.04
N PRO A 430 -7.46 -14.56 -3.94
CA PRO A 430 -6.46 -15.61 -3.98
C PRO A 430 -6.94 -16.85 -4.75
N PRO A 431 -6.01 -17.62 -5.35
CA PRO A 431 -6.38 -18.80 -6.14
C PRO A 431 -7.22 -19.84 -5.38
N ASP A 432 -6.95 -20.03 -4.07
CA ASP A 432 -7.71 -20.94 -3.21
C ASP A 432 -9.14 -20.46 -2.96
N ALA A 433 -9.35 -19.14 -2.75
CA ALA A 433 -10.68 -18.56 -2.61
C ALA A 433 -11.52 -18.75 -3.89
N ARG A 434 -10.88 -18.54 -5.06
CA ARG A 434 -11.54 -18.75 -6.37
C ARG A 434 -11.86 -20.22 -6.65
N LYS A 435 -11.07 -21.17 -6.11
CA LYS A 435 -11.40 -22.59 -6.18
C LYS A 435 -12.61 -22.91 -5.30
N ARG A 436 -12.71 -22.32 -4.10
CA ARG A 436 -13.87 -22.51 -3.22
C ARG A 436 -15.14 -21.83 -3.76
N ARG A 437 -14.98 -20.63 -4.33
CA ARG A 437 -16.08 -19.82 -4.88
C ARG A 437 -15.67 -19.25 -6.25
N PRO A 438 -15.95 -19.99 -7.35
CA PRO A 438 -15.50 -19.58 -8.70
C PRO A 438 -15.97 -18.20 -9.15
N ARG A 439 -17.11 -17.73 -8.63
CA ARG A 439 -17.65 -16.39 -8.93
C ARG A 439 -17.22 -15.30 -7.95
N ALA A 440 -16.31 -15.58 -7.01
CA ALA A 440 -15.86 -14.59 -6.03
C ALA A 440 -15.32 -13.32 -6.71
N GLY A 441 -15.96 -12.19 -6.45
CA GLY A 441 -15.60 -10.88 -7.01
C GLY A 441 -15.95 -10.65 -8.49
N MET A 442 -16.67 -11.59 -9.14
CA MET A 442 -17.05 -11.46 -10.55
C MET A 442 -18.30 -10.60 -10.79
N ASP A 443 -18.87 -10.06 -9.75
CA ASP A 443 -19.96 -9.08 -9.75
C ASP A 443 -19.51 -7.73 -9.15
N GLN A 444 -18.19 -7.56 -8.97
CA GLN A 444 -17.63 -6.45 -8.19
C GLN A 444 -16.51 -5.74 -8.95
N LEU A 445 -16.41 -4.43 -8.70
CA LEU A 445 -15.33 -3.56 -9.19
C LEU A 445 -14.66 -2.85 -8.02
N ARG A 446 -13.35 -2.73 -8.06
CA ARG A 446 -12.62 -1.77 -7.24
C ARG A 446 -12.58 -0.42 -7.95
N LEU A 447 -13.15 0.58 -7.33
CA LEU A 447 -13.10 1.97 -7.77
C LEU A 447 -12.19 2.79 -6.85
N SER A 448 -11.54 3.78 -7.41
CA SER A 448 -10.62 4.66 -6.70
C SER A 448 -11.02 6.11 -6.89
N PHE A 449 -10.97 6.87 -5.80
CA PHE A 449 -11.20 8.33 -5.81
C PHE A 449 -9.89 9.12 -5.61
N CYS A 450 -8.73 8.47 -5.66
CA CYS A 450 -7.45 9.12 -5.36
C CYS A 450 -6.87 9.93 -6.53
N PHE A 451 -7.37 9.76 -7.74
CA PHE A 451 -6.70 10.29 -8.93
C PHE A 451 -7.65 11.01 -9.88
N THR A 452 -7.21 12.15 -10.37
CA THR A 452 -7.66 12.82 -11.59
C THR A 452 -6.43 13.34 -12.34
N GLU A 453 -6.53 13.57 -13.64
CA GLU A 453 -5.40 14.11 -14.41
C GLU A 453 -5.17 15.59 -14.13
N SER A 454 -6.25 16.31 -13.82
CA SER A 454 -6.23 17.74 -13.55
C SER A 454 -6.11 18.05 -12.05
N THR A 455 -5.79 19.30 -11.77
CA THR A 455 -5.54 19.85 -10.44
C THR A 455 -6.50 21.03 -10.14
N GLY A 456 -6.56 21.47 -8.89
CA GLY A 456 -7.35 22.60 -8.44
C GLY A 456 -8.85 22.41 -8.72
N LYS A 457 -9.51 23.48 -9.18
CA LYS A 457 -10.96 23.48 -9.48
C LYS A 457 -11.32 22.49 -10.59
N GLN A 458 -10.43 22.24 -11.53
CA GLN A 458 -10.69 21.30 -12.61
C GLN A 458 -10.71 19.85 -12.09
N ARG A 459 -9.93 19.51 -11.07
CA ARG A 459 -9.97 18.19 -10.37
C ARG A 459 -11.40 17.85 -9.93
N VAL A 460 -12.08 18.80 -9.29
CA VAL A 460 -13.46 18.59 -8.77
C VAL A 460 -14.42 18.30 -9.92
N ARG A 461 -14.29 19.03 -11.04
CA ARG A 461 -15.11 18.78 -12.24
C ARG A 461 -14.82 17.40 -12.83
N ASP A 462 -13.55 17.07 -13.02
CA ASP A 462 -13.14 15.79 -13.61
C ASP A 462 -13.57 14.61 -12.73
N MET A 463 -13.48 14.74 -11.41
CA MET A 463 -13.97 13.71 -10.50
C MET A 463 -15.49 13.55 -10.58
N THR A 464 -16.23 14.65 -10.64
CA THR A 464 -17.69 14.65 -10.79
C THR A 464 -18.11 14.02 -12.11
N GLU A 465 -17.46 14.37 -13.22
CA GLU A 465 -17.69 13.78 -14.54
C GLU A 465 -17.37 12.29 -14.55
N SER A 466 -16.26 11.88 -13.93
CA SER A 466 -15.85 10.47 -13.86
C SER A 466 -16.85 9.61 -13.08
N VAL A 467 -17.34 10.12 -11.96
CA VAL A 467 -18.39 9.44 -11.18
C VAL A 467 -19.70 9.37 -11.96
N ARG A 468 -20.10 10.46 -12.65
CA ARG A 468 -21.31 10.47 -13.49
C ARG A 468 -21.20 9.47 -14.65
N ALA A 469 -20.05 9.44 -15.34
CA ALA A 469 -19.80 8.51 -16.44
C ALA A 469 -19.85 7.05 -15.95
N PHE A 470 -19.23 6.76 -14.81
CA PHE A 470 -19.33 5.44 -14.20
C PHE A 470 -20.76 5.05 -13.85
N CYS A 471 -21.52 5.93 -13.20
CA CYS A 471 -22.92 5.65 -12.82
C CYS A 471 -23.81 5.46 -14.05
N HIS A 472 -23.56 6.21 -15.13
CA HIS A 472 -24.25 6.01 -16.41
C HIS A 472 -23.95 4.62 -16.98
N ALA A 473 -22.68 4.24 -17.07
CA ALA A 473 -22.24 2.93 -17.54
C ALA A 473 -22.84 1.80 -16.68
N ALA A 474 -22.76 1.91 -15.36
CA ALA A 474 -23.28 0.88 -14.44
C ALA A 474 -24.80 0.64 -14.64
N ARG A 475 -25.56 1.71 -14.89
CA ARG A 475 -27.02 1.59 -15.18
C ARG A 475 -27.26 0.87 -16.51
N ILE A 476 -26.56 1.25 -17.58
CA ILE A 476 -26.67 0.61 -18.89
C ILE A 476 -26.34 -0.87 -18.81
N GLU A 477 -25.21 -1.21 -18.20
CA GLU A 477 -24.77 -2.61 -18.04
C GLU A 477 -25.73 -3.46 -17.18
N ALA A 478 -26.47 -2.84 -16.26
CA ALA A 478 -27.52 -3.48 -15.48
C ALA A 478 -28.89 -3.54 -16.17
N GLY A 479 -28.99 -3.07 -17.41
CA GLY A 479 -30.25 -3.03 -18.17
C GLY A 479 -31.21 -1.91 -17.75
N LEU A 480 -30.71 -0.86 -17.09
CA LEU A 480 -31.47 0.30 -16.65
C LEU A 480 -31.31 1.48 -17.64
N PRO A 481 -32.24 2.46 -17.65
CA PRO A 481 -32.06 3.67 -18.43
C PRO A 481 -30.80 4.42 -18.04
N GLY A 482 -30.02 4.89 -19.02
CA GLY A 482 -28.86 5.75 -18.81
C GLY A 482 -29.21 7.06 -18.10
N LEU A 483 -28.21 7.82 -17.69
CA LEU A 483 -28.39 9.17 -17.16
C LEU A 483 -28.69 10.14 -18.32
N ALA A 484 -29.67 11.00 -18.13
CA ALA A 484 -29.96 12.08 -19.04
C ALA A 484 -28.85 13.14 -19.08
#